data_bc143baad8252d1457f1a16af6fb42af
#
_entry.id   bc143baad8252d1457f1a16af6fb42af
#
_cell.length_a   1.000
_cell.length_b   1.000
_cell.length_c   1.000
_cell.angle_alpha   90.00
_cell.angle_beta   90.00
_cell.angle_gamma   90.00
#
_symmetry.space_group_name_H-M   'P 1'
#
loop_
_entity.id
_entity.type
_entity.pdbx_description
1 polymer ?
#
loop_
_entity_poly.entity_id
_entity_poly.type
_entity_poly.pdbx_seq_one_letter_code
_entity_poly.pdbx_strand_id
1 'polypeptide(L)'
;MRRYRDLKRFDAILEQDIADYDGKFGDLIRQAPALYRLMTHLLDDSSLPSKMSQQIIAAIAYFILPGDVIPEDKYGPLGYVDDIYLCAFVANQVMVETGSEEILDRNWDGNTPVLPLIGEILSREREMIGDKKESIMQYIGYDQLGTARSDSID
;
A
#
# COMPACT_ATOMS: atom_id res chain seq x y z
N MET A 1 -10.45 19.44 4.88
CA MET A 1 -9.38 18.68 4.23
C MET A 1 -8.29 18.31 5.23
N ARG A 2 -7.82 17.08 5.16
CA ARG A 2 -6.78 16.61 6.08
C ARG A 2 -5.44 17.21 5.70
N ARG A 3 -4.71 17.71 6.68
CA ARG A 3 -3.40 18.26 6.43
C ARG A 3 -2.38 17.16 6.24
N TYR A 4 -1.27 17.49 5.57
CA TYR A 4 -0.22 16.53 5.31
C TYR A 4 0.30 15.90 6.61
N ARG A 5 0.49 16.70 7.66
CA ARG A 5 0.98 16.14 8.92
C ARG A 5 -0.03 15.17 9.54
N ASP A 6 -1.34 15.37 9.26
CA ASP A 6 -2.35 14.45 9.75
C ASP A 6 -2.26 13.12 9.02
N LEU A 7 -1.92 13.15 7.73
CA LEU A 7 -1.68 11.93 6.99
C LEU A 7 -0.52 11.15 7.57
N LYS A 8 0.54 11.84 7.99
CA LYS A 8 1.69 11.18 8.58
C LYS A 8 1.40 10.56 9.93
N ARG A 9 0.34 11.00 10.59
CA ARG A 9 -0.04 10.46 11.90
C ARG A 9 -1.03 9.32 11.80
N PHE A 10 -1.50 9.02 10.60
CA PHE A 10 -2.48 7.97 10.44
C PHE A 10 -1.92 6.61 10.85
N ASP A 11 -0.60 6.45 10.81
CA ASP A 11 0.03 5.20 11.21
C ASP A 11 -0.24 4.87 12.68
N ALA A 12 -0.36 5.89 13.54
CA ALA A 12 -0.68 5.65 14.94
C ALA A 12 -2.09 5.12 15.09
N ILE A 13 -3.00 5.60 14.27
CA ILE A 13 -4.37 5.08 14.26
C ILE A 13 -4.37 3.62 13.82
N LEU A 14 -3.59 3.29 12.79
CA LEU A 14 -3.49 1.92 12.33
C LEU A 14 -2.93 1.02 13.43
N GLU A 15 -1.88 1.47 14.12
CA GLU A 15 -1.28 0.66 15.17
C GLU A 15 -2.29 0.33 16.25
N GLN A 16 -3.11 1.32 16.62
CA GLN A 16 -4.10 1.11 17.64
C GLN A 16 -5.20 0.16 17.17
N ASP A 17 -5.61 0.29 15.92
CA ASP A 17 -6.69 -0.54 15.38
C ASP A 17 -6.30 -2.01 15.29
N ILE A 18 -5.03 -2.30 15.03
CA ILE A 18 -4.60 -3.68 14.79
C ILE A 18 -3.90 -4.31 15.99
N ALA A 19 -3.75 -3.58 17.10
CA ALA A 19 -2.90 -4.00 18.22
C ALA A 19 -3.27 -5.38 18.76
N ASP A 20 -4.55 -5.68 18.84
CA ASP A 20 -5.02 -6.93 19.44
C ASP A 20 -5.44 -7.95 18.39
N TYR A 21 -5.21 -7.68 17.13
CA TYR A 21 -5.67 -8.57 16.07
C TYR A 21 -4.78 -9.81 15.98
N ASP A 22 -5.39 -10.98 16.06
CA ASP A 22 -4.67 -12.24 15.91
C ASP A 22 -5.35 -13.19 14.92
N GLY A 23 -6.16 -12.64 14.03
CA GLY A 23 -6.86 -13.45 13.04
C GLY A 23 -6.04 -13.72 11.80
N LYS A 24 -6.73 -14.00 10.72
CA LYS A 24 -6.13 -14.38 9.46
C LYS A 24 -5.22 -13.24 8.96
N PHE A 25 -4.07 -13.61 8.40
CA PHE A 25 -3.06 -12.66 7.91
C PHE A 25 -2.52 -11.74 8.99
N GLY A 26 -2.61 -12.15 10.26
CA GLY A 26 -2.23 -11.25 11.36
C GLY A 26 -0.81 -10.71 11.26
N ASP A 27 0.15 -11.55 10.86
CA ASP A 27 1.53 -11.12 10.76
C ASP A 27 1.73 -10.12 9.61
N LEU A 28 0.94 -10.20 8.56
CA LEU A 28 1.00 -9.21 7.48
C LEU A 28 0.24 -7.94 7.86
N ILE A 29 -0.90 -8.08 8.51
CA ILE A 29 -1.69 -6.92 8.92
C ILE A 29 -0.91 -6.06 9.90
N ARG A 30 -0.07 -6.67 10.73
CA ARG A 30 0.76 -5.91 11.66
C ARG A 30 1.78 -5.03 10.94
N GLN A 31 2.03 -5.29 9.66
CA GLN A 31 2.93 -4.45 8.87
C GLN A 31 2.24 -3.23 8.27
N ALA A 32 0.92 -3.10 8.44
CA ALA A 32 0.19 -1.98 7.84
C ALA A 32 0.74 -0.61 8.23
N PRO A 33 1.05 -0.35 9.50
CA PRO A 33 1.60 0.97 9.83
C PRO A 33 2.93 1.25 9.14
N ALA A 34 3.82 0.26 9.09
CA ALA A 34 5.11 0.46 8.43
C ALA A 34 4.96 0.65 6.93
N LEU A 35 4.05 -0.09 6.31
CA LEU A 35 3.79 0.07 4.88
C LEU A 35 3.17 1.44 4.59
N TYR A 36 2.28 1.89 5.45
CA TYR A 36 1.72 3.23 5.30
C TYR A 36 2.83 4.29 5.39
N ARG A 37 3.72 4.16 6.39
CA ARG A 37 4.83 5.11 6.52
C ARG A 37 5.75 5.05 5.30
N LEU A 38 5.97 3.86 4.76
CA LEU A 38 6.78 3.74 3.53
C LEU A 38 6.18 4.61 2.43
N MET A 39 4.86 4.56 2.25
CA MET A 39 4.21 5.38 1.24
C MET A 39 4.45 6.86 1.50
N THR A 40 4.28 7.32 2.73
CA THR A 40 4.48 8.74 3.02
C THR A 40 5.93 9.16 2.86
N HIS A 41 6.87 8.31 3.26
CA HIS A 41 8.30 8.62 3.11
C HIS A 41 8.71 8.66 1.64
N LEU A 42 8.19 7.72 0.84
CA LEU A 42 8.48 7.73 -0.59
C LEU A 42 7.97 9.00 -1.25
N LEU A 43 6.80 9.47 -0.82
CA LEU A 43 6.23 10.68 -1.39
C LEU A 43 7.13 11.88 -1.15
N ASP A 44 7.87 11.88 -0.04
CA ASP A 44 8.79 12.96 0.31
C ASP A 44 10.18 12.79 -0.32
N ASP A 45 10.46 11.66 -0.93
CA ASP A 45 11.81 11.39 -1.46
C ASP A 45 11.99 12.11 -2.79
N SER A 46 13.02 12.95 -2.86
CA SER A 46 13.22 13.79 -4.04
C SER A 46 13.60 12.99 -5.27
N SER A 47 14.04 11.75 -5.11
CA SER A 47 14.38 10.93 -6.27
C SER A 47 13.21 10.11 -6.79
N LEU A 48 12.03 10.25 -6.17
CA LEU A 48 10.86 9.55 -6.64
C LEU A 48 10.39 10.12 -7.97
N PRO A 49 10.22 9.29 -9.02
CA PRO A 49 9.69 9.79 -10.28
C PRO A 49 8.31 10.37 -10.10
N SER A 50 8.06 11.52 -10.72
CA SER A 50 6.80 12.21 -10.51
C SER A 50 5.59 11.38 -10.93
N LYS A 51 5.75 10.51 -11.92
CA LYS A 51 4.63 9.66 -12.33
C LYS A 51 4.23 8.66 -11.26
N MET A 52 5.14 8.37 -10.34
CA MET A 52 4.82 7.46 -9.25
C MET A 52 4.09 8.14 -8.10
N SER A 53 4.17 9.47 -8.02
CA SER A 53 3.54 10.21 -6.93
C SER A 53 2.04 9.98 -6.87
N GLN A 54 1.38 9.95 -8.01
CA GLN A 54 -0.07 9.75 -8.04
C GLN A 54 -0.46 8.39 -7.52
N GLN A 55 0.31 7.36 -7.85
CA GLN A 55 0.00 6.02 -7.38
C GLN A 55 0.22 5.91 -5.88
N ILE A 56 1.27 6.56 -5.38
CA ILE A 56 1.53 6.56 -3.95
C ILE A 56 0.43 7.31 -3.20
N ILE A 57 0.01 8.46 -3.73
CA ILE A 57 -1.08 9.21 -3.13
C ILE A 57 -2.36 8.36 -3.11
N ALA A 58 -2.62 7.64 -4.19
CA ALA A 58 -3.80 6.78 -4.25
C ALA A 58 -3.72 5.67 -3.21
N ALA A 59 -2.54 5.08 -3.01
CA ALA A 59 -2.38 4.04 -1.99
C ALA A 59 -2.61 4.60 -0.59
N ILE A 60 -2.11 5.80 -0.33
CA ILE A 60 -2.35 6.46 0.96
C ILE A 60 -3.85 6.71 1.15
N ALA A 61 -4.49 7.22 0.12
CA ALA A 61 -5.92 7.51 0.20
C ALA A 61 -6.74 6.24 0.43
N TYR A 62 -6.31 5.15 -0.16
CA TYR A 62 -7.02 3.88 -0.02
C TYR A 62 -7.08 3.43 1.44
N PHE A 63 -5.99 3.67 2.19
CA PHE A 63 -5.98 3.38 3.62
C PHE A 63 -6.98 4.23 4.38
N ILE A 64 -7.17 5.47 3.97
CA ILE A 64 -7.86 6.48 4.78
C ILE A 64 -9.34 6.56 4.45
N LEU A 65 -9.69 6.43 3.17
CA LEU A 65 -11.05 6.66 2.72
C LEU A 65 -11.95 5.47 3.03
N PRO A 66 -13.21 5.73 3.41
CA PRO A 66 -14.17 4.63 3.54
C PRO A 66 -14.55 4.10 2.18
N GLY A 67 -15.10 2.89 2.16
CA GLY A 67 -15.57 2.31 0.90
C GLY A 67 -14.54 1.45 0.21
N ASP A 68 -13.56 0.96 0.94
CA ASP A 68 -12.61 -0.01 0.41
C ASP A 68 -13.34 -1.21 -0.15
N VAL A 69 -12.63 -1.96 -1.00
CA VAL A 69 -13.18 -3.20 -1.54
C VAL A 69 -13.51 -4.16 -0.40
N ILE A 70 -12.70 -4.16 0.66
CA ILE A 70 -12.98 -4.92 1.88
C ILE A 70 -13.07 -3.92 3.02
N PRO A 71 -14.30 -3.51 3.41
CA PRO A 71 -14.46 -2.45 4.42
C PRO A 71 -13.97 -2.86 5.81
N GLU A 72 -13.14 -2.03 6.43
CA GLU A 72 -12.63 -2.30 7.76
C GLU A 72 -13.72 -2.24 8.81
N ASP A 73 -14.71 -1.36 8.64
CA ASP A 73 -15.76 -1.23 9.63
C ASP A 73 -16.63 -2.48 9.73
N LYS A 74 -16.61 -3.30 8.68
CA LYS A 74 -17.40 -4.53 8.67
C LYS A 74 -16.56 -5.73 9.09
N TYR A 75 -15.29 -5.76 8.72
CA TYR A 75 -14.43 -6.93 8.92
C TYR A 75 -13.31 -6.67 9.92
N GLY A 76 -13.27 -5.49 10.51
CA GLY A 76 -12.22 -5.14 11.43
C GLY A 76 -10.87 -5.05 10.71
N PRO A 77 -9.78 -5.37 11.42
CA PRO A 77 -8.45 -5.24 10.79
C PRO A 77 -8.25 -6.10 9.56
N LEU A 78 -9.04 -7.15 9.37
CA LEU A 78 -8.94 -7.94 8.16
C LEU A 78 -9.20 -7.09 6.91
N GLY A 79 -9.95 -5.98 7.07
CA GLY A 79 -10.20 -5.09 5.96
C GLY A 79 -8.98 -4.38 5.44
N TYR A 80 -7.86 -4.40 6.18
CA TYR A 80 -6.63 -3.78 5.71
C TYR A 80 -5.84 -4.65 4.74
N VAL A 81 -6.32 -5.85 4.44
CA VAL A 81 -5.57 -6.77 3.57
C VAL A 81 -5.38 -6.18 2.17
N ASP A 82 -6.42 -5.56 1.62
CA ASP A 82 -6.29 -4.96 0.30
C ASP A 82 -5.39 -3.73 0.32
N ASP A 83 -5.40 -2.95 1.41
CA ASP A 83 -4.49 -1.81 1.55
C ASP A 83 -3.04 -2.28 1.56
N ILE A 84 -2.76 -3.35 2.29
CA ILE A 84 -1.42 -3.89 2.40
C ILE A 84 -0.94 -4.38 1.04
N TYR A 85 -1.80 -5.10 0.34
CA TYR A 85 -1.43 -5.57 -1.00
C TYR A 85 -1.14 -4.40 -1.93
N LEU A 86 -1.97 -3.37 -1.88
CA LEU A 86 -1.81 -2.22 -2.76
C LEU A 86 -0.49 -1.51 -2.47
N CYS A 87 -0.14 -1.33 -1.20
CA CYS A 87 1.13 -0.69 -0.86
C CYS A 87 2.32 -1.51 -1.35
N ALA A 88 2.26 -2.83 -1.21
CA ALA A 88 3.34 -3.68 -1.68
C ALA A 88 3.46 -3.60 -3.20
N PHE A 89 2.33 -3.57 -3.89
CA PHE A 89 2.34 -3.47 -5.34
C PHE A 89 2.97 -2.15 -5.78
N VAL A 90 2.54 -1.03 -5.18
CA VAL A 90 3.07 0.27 -5.55
C VAL A 90 4.55 0.38 -5.22
N ALA A 91 4.97 -0.12 -4.06
CA ALA A 91 6.39 -0.12 -3.70
C ALA A 91 7.21 -0.90 -4.72
N ASN A 92 6.70 -2.05 -5.15
CA ASN A 92 7.40 -2.82 -6.16
C ASN A 92 7.52 -2.05 -7.47
N GLN A 93 6.48 -1.32 -7.85
CA GLN A 93 6.52 -0.51 -9.06
C GLN A 93 7.54 0.62 -8.95
N VAL A 94 7.67 1.22 -7.78
CA VAL A 94 8.71 2.23 -7.58
C VAL A 94 10.09 1.64 -7.81
N MET A 95 10.33 0.44 -7.29
CA MET A 95 11.61 -0.22 -7.48
C MET A 95 11.87 -0.52 -8.96
N VAL A 96 10.85 -0.99 -9.66
CA VAL A 96 10.98 -1.28 -11.09
C VAL A 96 11.26 -0.01 -11.89
N GLU A 97 10.51 1.06 -11.59
CA GLU A 97 10.66 2.30 -12.34
C GLU A 97 11.98 3.00 -12.09
N THR A 98 12.50 2.91 -10.87
CA THR A 98 13.78 3.56 -10.53
C THR A 98 14.97 2.67 -10.79
N GLY A 99 14.75 1.36 -10.93
CA GLY A 99 15.84 0.41 -11.05
C GLY A 99 16.68 0.32 -9.78
N SER A 100 16.12 0.71 -8.63
CA SER A 100 16.87 0.82 -7.39
C SER A 100 16.11 0.22 -6.22
N GLU A 101 16.75 -0.69 -5.50
CA GLU A 101 16.20 -1.21 -4.26
C GLU A 101 16.46 -0.24 -3.11
N GLU A 102 17.48 0.60 -3.25
CA GLU A 102 17.88 1.49 -2.18
C GLU A 102 16.78 2.48 -1.83
N ILE A 103 15.98 2.90 -2.81
CA ILE A 103 14.93 3.87 -2.52
C ILE A 103 13.91 3.28 -1.53
N LEU A 104 13.68 1.97 -1.58
CA LEU A 104 12.82 1.33 -0.60
C LEU A 104 13.52 1.20 0.74
N ASP A 105 14.78 0.75 0.73
CA ASP A 105 15.49 0.52 1.97
C ASP A 105 15.62 1.78 2.81
N ARG A 106 15.96 2.90 2.17
CA ARG A 106 16.18 4.13 2.94
C ARG A 106 14.89 4.76 3.45
N ASN A 107 13.77 4.36 2.88
CA ASN A 107 12.46 4.89 3.31
C ASN A 107 11.68 3.94 4.18
N TRP A 108 12.28 2.80 4.52
CA TRP A 108 11.60 1.74 5.28
C TRP A 108 12.09 1.77 6.73
N ASP A 109 11.15 1.78 7.66
CA ASP A 109 11.48 1.75 9.08
C ASP A 109 10.82 0.59 9.81
N GLY A 110 10.31 -0.40 9.08
CA GLY A 110 9.74 -1.58 9.71
C GLY A 110 10.82 -2.47 10.31
N ASN A 111 10.39 -3.43 11.12
CA ASN A 111 11.33 -4.31 11.81
C ASN A 111 11.57 -5.63 11.09
N THR A 112 11.07 -5.78 9.87
CA THR A 112 11.40 -6.91 9.01
C THR A 112 11.95 -6.35 7.70
N PRO A 113 12.80 -7.12 6.98
CA PRO A 113 13.34 -6.62 5.72
C PRO A 113 12.24 -6.33 4.70
N VAL A 114 12.36 -5.19 4.01
CA VAL A 114 11.26 -4.72 3.15
C VAL A 114 11.11 -5.55 1.88
N LEU A 115 12.22 -5.94 1.24
CA LEU A 115 12.10 -6.65 -0.02
C LEU A 115 11.47 -8.04 0.14
N PRO A 116 11.90 -8.85 1.12
CA PRO A 116 11.21 -10.13 1.35
C PRO A 116 9.76 -9.94 1.73
N LEU A 117 9.44 -8.89 2.49
CA LEU A 117 8.05 -8.63 2.86
C LEU A 117 7.20 -8.34 1.64
N ILE A 118 7.68 -7.47 0.76
CA ILE A 118 6.95 -7.15 -0.47
C ILE A 118 6.76 -8.42 -1.30
N GLY A 119 7.82 -9.21 -1.42
CA GLY A 119 7.73 -10.47 -2.17
C GLY A 119 6.70 -11.42 -1.60
N GLU A 120 6.67 -11.55 -0.27
CA GLU A 120 5.71 -12.42 0.37
C GLU A 120 4.28 -11.94 0.13
N ILE A 121 4.04 -10.65 0.28
CA ILE A 121 2.69 -10.11 0.08
C ILE A 121 2.23 -10.36 -1.35
N LEU A 122 3.08 -10.04 -2.32
CA LEU A 122 2.70 -10.21 -3.73
C LEU A 122 2.48 -11.68 -4.08
N SER A 123 3.26 -12.58 -3.48
CA SER A 123 3.12 -14.01 -3.76
C SER A 123 1.82 -14.57 -3.18
N ARG A 124 1.22 -13.89 -2.24
CA ARG A 124 -0.02 -14.33 -1.61
C ARG A 124 -1.23 -13.58 -2.12
N GLU A 125 -1.10 -12.98 -3.30
CA GLU A 125 -2.15 -12.17 -3.88
C GLU A 125 -3.49 -12.90 -3.92
N ARG A 126 -3.50 -14.16 -4.36
CA ARG A 126 -4.74 -14.91 -4.50
C ARG A 126 -5.41 -15.13 -3.16
N GLU A 127 -4.62 -15.42 -2.13
CA GLU A 127 -5.16 -15.63 -0.80
C GLU A 127 -5.71 -14.34 -0.20
N MET A 128 -5.02 -13.22 -0.45
CA MET A 128 -5.34 -11.96 0.21
C MET A 128 -6.47 -11.23 -0.47
N ILE A 129 -6.44 -11.12 -1.77
CA ILE A 129 -7.43 -10.31 -2.48
C ILE A 129 -8.24 -11.08 -3.52
N GLY A 130 -7.75 -12.26 -3.97
CA GLY A 130 -8.50 -13.11 -4.85
C GLY A 130 -8.95 -12.42 -6.11
N ASP A 131 -10.24 -12.47 -6.39
CA ASP A 131 -10.81 -11.89 -7.60
C ASP A 131 -11.08 -10.39 -7.47
N LYS A 132 -10.69 -9.78 -6.34
CA LYS A 132 -10.84 -8.34 -6.15
C LYS A 132 -9.69 -7.54 -6.74
N LYS A 133 -8.68 -8.22 -7.30
CA LYS A 133 -7.49 -7.55 -7.79
C LYS A 133 -7.82 -6.46 -8.81
N GLU A 134 -8.71 -6.75 -9.73
CA GLU A 134 -9.02 -5.79 -10.79
C GLU A 134 -9.59 -4.49 -10.20
N SER A 135 -10.51 -4.61 -9.25
CA SER A 135 -11.08 -3.42 -8.62
C SER A 135 -10.03 -2.60 -7.90
N ILE A 136 -9.11 -3.28 -7.21
CA ILE A 136 -8.05 -2.59 -6.48
C ILE A 136 -7.10 -1.88 -7.44
N MET A 137 -6.72 -2.56 -8.52
CA MET A 137 -5.79 -1.97 -9.49
C MET A 137 -6.41 -0.77 -10.18
N GLN A 138 -7.71 -0.81 -10.45
CA GLN A 138 -8.37 0.32 -11.08
C GLN A 138 -8.33 1.55 -10.20
N TYR A 139 -8.32 1.36 -8.89
CA TYR A 139 -8.28 2.49 -7.97
C TYR A 139 -7.02 3.32 -8.15
N ILE A 140 -5.90 2.70 -8.46
CA ILE A 140 -4.65 3.41 -8.65
C ILE A 140 -4.34 3.67 -10.12
N GLY A 141 -5.28 3.39 -11.03
CA GLY A 141 -5.09 3.71 -12.42
C GLY A 141 -4.41 2.64 -13.24
N TYR A 142 -4.27 1.44 -12.73
CA TYR A 142 -3.74 0.32 -13.49
C TYR A 142 -4.88 -0.50 -14.07
N ASP A 143 -4.64 -1.10 -15.23
CA ASP A 143 -5.61 -2.04 -15.79
C ASP A 143 -5.34 -3.44 -15.21
N GLN A 144 -6.13 -4.40 -15.65
CA GLN A 144 -6.02 -5.75 -15.11
C GLN A 144 -4.69 -6.42 -15.44
N LEU A 145 -3.92 -5.85 -16.34
CA LEU A 145 -2.61 -6.40 -16.69
C LEU A 145 -1.51 -5.79 -15.86
N GLY A 146 -1.84 -4.84 -14.97
CA GLY A 146 -0.86 -4.22 -14.11
C GLY A 146 -0.10 -3.08 -14.73
N THR A 147 -0.47 -2.65 -15.92
CA THR A 147 0.18 -1.51 -16.57
C THR A 147 -0.61 -0.25 -16.30
N ALA A 148 0.10 0.87 -16.21
CA ALA A 148 -0.56 2.14 -15.98
C ALA A 148 -1.55 2.41 -17.10
N ARG A 149 -2.75 2.84 -16.73
CA ARG A 149 -3.77 3.12 -17.72
C ARG A 149 -3.34 4.28 -18.57
N SER A 150 -3.40 4.09 -19.88
CA SER A 150 -3.01 5.15 -20.78
C SER A 150 -4.12 6.19 -20.85
N ASP A 151 -3.73 7.41 -20.87
CA ASP A 151 -4.69 8.49 -21.05
C ASP A 151 -5.12 8.64 -22.48
N SER A 152 -4.36 8.08 -23.33
CA SER A 152 -4.70 8.21 -24.71
C SER A 152 -5.90 7.47 -25.06
N ILE A 153 -5.95 6.77 -24.63
CA ILE A 153 -6.80 6.22 -24.92
C ILE A 153 -7.02 6.06 -25.91
N ASP A 154 -6.72 6.04 -26.27
CA ASP A 154 -6.81 5.98 -27.25
C ASP A 154 -7.20 5.36 -27.61
#